data_48576594b619bae28084d00d2710d7a7
#
_entry.id   48576594b619bae28084d00d2710d7a7
#
_cell.length_a   1.000
_cell.length_b   1.000
_cell.length_c   1.000
_cell.angle_alpha   90.00
_cell.angle_beta   90.00
_cell.angle_gamma   90.00
#
_symmetry.space_group_name_H-M   'P 1'
#
loop_
_entity.id
_entity.type
_entity.pdbx_description
1 polymer ?
#
loop_
_entity_poly.entity_id
_entity_poly.type
_entity_poly.pdbx_seq_one_letter_code
_entity_poly.pdbx_strand_id
1 'polypeptide(L)'
;AYLTVKRFSGHEAINELFEYVLELRTRDEYGNPVGGFAGMDGFISKSVADQGGSPGSNWNLASVIGTQVHLAIECDGKVDQTPFGVDALREVGELLPARVGAFTRYISGIVTRAEHSGVEGRSAVYRLTLRPWLWLLSQTRNYRIFQQRSPIDTISEVLATYPYRVEWRLSESYPTLDYQVQYGESDLDFVLRLCAEYGLN
;
A
#
# COMPACT_ATOMS: atom_id res chain seq x y z
N ALA A 1 -11.42 -9.17 -20.35
CA ALA A 1 -9.98 -9.30 -20.14
C ALA A 1 -9.68 -9.09 -18.66
N TYR A 2 -8.73 -9.83 -18.14
CA TYR A 2 -8.32 -9.75 -16.73
C TYR A 2 -6.99 -8.98 -16.66
N LEU A 3 -6.75 -8.27 -15.55
CA LEU A 3 -5.47 -7.67 -15.26
C LEU A 3 -4.65 -8.62 -14.39
N THR A 4 -3.38 -8.81 -14.73
CA THR A 4 -2.42 -9.55 -13.91
C THR A 4 -1.26 -8.65 -13.53
N VAL A 5 -0.75 -8.83 -12.32
CA VAL A 5 0.46 -8.12 -11.89
C VAL A 5 1.65 -8.68 -12.66
N LYS A 6 2.36 -7.80 -13.35
CA LYS A 6 3.61 -8.10 -14.07
C LYS A 6 4.81 -7.83 -13.19
N ARG A 7 4.77 -6.71 -12.49
CA ARG A 7 5.86 -6.25 -11.63
C ARG A 7 5.29 -5.44 -10.48
N PHE A 8 5.93 -5.59 -9.35
CA PHE A 8 5.71 -4.80 -8.16
C PHE A 8 7.05 -4.21 -7.71
N SER A 9 7.07 -2.94 -7.37
CA SER A 9 8.22 -2.27 -6.78
C SER A 9 7.72 -1.20 -5.83
N GLY A 10 8.49 -0.88 -4.80
CA GLY A 10 8.08 0.13 -3.84
C GLY A 10 9.20 0.55 -2.93
N HIS A 11 8.93 1.63 -2.21
CA HIS A 11 9.80 2.20 -1.19
C HIS A 11 9.00 2.42 0.09
N GLU A 12 9.61 2.05 1.20
CA GLU A 12 9.12 2.33 2.55
C GLU A 12 10.30 2.81 3.39
N ALA A 13 10.06 3.83 4.19
CA ALA A 13 11.02 4.29 5.20
C ALA A 13 10.29 4.73 6.46
N ILE A 14 11.00 4.78 7.58
CA ILE A 14 10.46 5.30 8.84
C ILE A 14 10.20 6.80 8.65
N ASN A 15 9.03 7.26 9.08
CA ASN A 15 8.56 8.64 8.96
C ASN A 15 8.35 9.14 7.52
N GLU A 16 8.25 8.23 6.55
CA GLU A 16 7.90 8.56 5.17
C GLU A 16 6.64 7.79 4.75
N LEU A 17 5.90 8.38 3.85
CA LEU A 17 4.78 7.68 3.23
C LEU A 17 5.32 6.66 2.23
N PHE A 18 4.83 5.43 2.30
CA PHE A 18 5.19 4.44 1.31
C PHE A 18 4.71 4.83 -0.09
N GLU A 19 5.45 4.40 -1.10
CA GLU A 19 5.04 4.45 -2.49
C GLU A 19 5.26 3.09 -3.14
N TYR A 20 4.22 2.53 -3.74
CA TYR A 20 4.29 1.30 -4.50
C TYR A 20 3.84 1.52 -5.94
N VAL A 21 4.56 0.91 -6.86
CA VAL A 21 4.25 0.92 -8.28
C VAL A 21 3.92 -0.49 -8.72
N LEU A 22 2.71 -0.65 -9.27
CA LEU A 22 2.22 -1.88 -9.87
C LEU A 22 2.27 -1.74 -11.38
N GLU A 23 2.98 -2.63 -12.06
CA GLU A 23 2.82 -2.82 -13.49
C GLU A 23 1.85 -3.98 -13.72
N LEU A 24 0.76 -3.66 -14.39
CA LEU A 24 -0.33 -4.57 -14.71
C LEU A 24 -0.34 -4.81 -16.21
N ARG A 25 -0.72 -6.01 -16.62
CA ARG A 25 -0.99 -6.29 -18.03
C ARG A 25 -2.32 -6.99 -18.22
N THR A 26 -2.94 -6.78 -19.38
CA THR A 26 -4.11 -7.53 -19.79
C THR A 26 -3.71 -8.95 -20.12
N ARG A 27 -4.56 -9.92 -19.76
CA ARG A 27 -4.43 -11.29 -20.25
C ARG A 27 -4.82 -11.34 -21.73
N ASP A 28 -4.19 -12.24 -22.49
CA ASP A 28 -4.59 -12.53 -23.85
C ASP A 28 -6.00 -13.17 -23.91
N GLU A 29 -6.55 -13.35 -25.13
CA GLU A 29 -7.89 -13.90 -25.34
C GLU A 29 -8.06 -15.33 -24.78
N TYR A 30 -6.98 -16.04 -24.56
CA TYR A 30 -6.98 -17.42 -24.06
C TYR A 30 -6.82 -17.52 -22.55
N GLY A 31 -6.71 -16.38 -21.85
CA GLY A 31 -6.62 -16.36 -20.38
C GLY A 31 -5.28 -16.88 -19.82
N ASN A 32 -4.32 -17.21 -20.70
CA ASN A 32 -3.02 -17.66 -20.26
C ASN A 32 -2.14 -16.48 -19.85
N PRO A 33 -1.44 -16.53 -18.71
CA PRO A 33 -0.40 -15.57 -18.39
C PRO A 33 0.76 -15.77 -19.39
N VAL A 34 1.00 -14.78 -20.24
CA VAL A 34 2.18 -14.80 -21.10
C VAL A 34 3.38 -14.45 -20.26
N GLY A 35 4.17 -15.46 -19.85
CA GLY A 35 5.45 -15.32 -19.17
C GLY A 35 5.34 -14.63 -17.79
N GLY A 36 4.68 -15.27 -16.83
CA GLY A 36 4.68 -14.85 -15.45
C GLY A 36 5.85 -15.46 -14.68
N PHE A 37 6.48 -14.69 -13.79
CA PHE A 37 7.27 -15.26 -12.71
C PHE A 37 6.34 -16.12 -11.85
N ALA A 38 6.64 -17.41 -11.74
CA ALA A 38 5.98 -18.29 -10.80
C ALA A 38 6.25 -17.73 -9.38
N GLY A 39 5.19 -17.36 -8.64
CA GLY A 39 5.30 -16.97 -7.25
C GLY A 39 4.68 -15.64 -6.84
N MET A 40 4.09 -14.87 -7.74
CA MET A 40 3.35 -13.65 -7.38
C MET A 40 1.91 -13.71 -7.90
N ASP A 41 1.09 -14.54 -7.28
CA ASP A 41 -0.37 -14.46 -7.43
C ASP A 41 -0.91 -13.38 -6.49
N GLY A 42 -0.58 -12.13 -6.80
CA GLY A 42 -1.15 -10.97 -6.12
C GLY A 42 -2.61 -10.81 -6.52
N PHE A 43 -3.53 -11.10 -5.63
CA PHE A 43 -4.95 -10.79 -5.80
C PHE A 43 -5.16 -9.29 -5.64
N ILE A 44 -5.44 -8.60 -6.75
CA ILE A 44 -6.14 -7.31 -6.67
C ILE A 44 -7.59 -7.63 -6.35
N SER A 45 -8.08 -7.14 -5.23
CA SER A 45 -9.46 -7.40 -4.81
C SER A 45 -10.45 -6.99 -5.90
N LYS A 46 -11.53 -7.74 -5.99
CA LYS A 46 -12.60 -7.67 -6.99
C LYS A 46 -13.19 -6.27 -7.25
N SER A 47 -12.98 -5.32 -6.34
CA SER A 47 -13.51 -3.96 -6.40
C SER A 47 -12.98 -3.11 -7.57
N VAL A 48 -11.77 -3.38 -8.05
CA VAL A 48 -11.18 -2.68 -9.21
C VAL A 48 -11.64 -3.32 -10.53
N ALA A 49 -11.94 -4.61 -10.52
CA ALA A 49 -12.39 -5.37 -11.71
C ALA A 49 -13.89 -5.18 -12.01
N ASP A 50 -14.71 -4.87 -11.01
CA ASP A 50 -16.18 -4.76 -11.13
C ASP A 50 -16.67 -3.40 -11.65
N GLN A 51 -15.81 -2.43 -11.82
CA GLN A 51 -16.17 -1.13 -12.41
C GLN A 51 -16.18 -1.17 -13.95
N GLY A 52 -16.90 -2.13 -14.51
CA GLY A 52 -17.60 -2.07 -15.77
C GLY A 52 -16.81 -1.63 -17.01
N GLY A 53 -15.67 -2.26 -17.29
CA GLY A 53 -15.04 -2.13 -18.60
C GLY A 53 -14.11 -3.31 -18.83
N SER A 54 -14.26 -4.02 -19.94
CA SER A 54 -13.21 -4.96 -20.39
C SER A 54 -11.87 -4.21 -20.37
N PRO A 55 -10.88 -4.64 -19.64
CA PRO A 55 -9.56 -4.01 -19.66
C PRO A 55 -8.85 -4.37 -20.99
N GLY A 56 -9.29 -3.73 -22.03
CA GLY A 56 -8.60 -3.59 -23.29
C GLY A 56 -7.81 -2.28 -23.27
N SER A 57 -7.34 -1.84 -24.42
CA SER A 57 -6.64 -0.55 -24.59
C SER A 57 -7.46 0.68 -24.15
N ASN A 58 -8.72 0.51 -23.76
CA ASN A 58 -9.69 1.55 -23.39
C ASN A 58 -10.10 1.53 -21.92
N TRP A 59 -9.26 1.01 -21.00
CA TRP A 59 -9.59 1.07 -19.59
C TRP A 59 -9.67 2.54 -19.12
N ASN A 60 -10.79 2.92 -18.50
CA ASN A 60 -10.95 4.26 -17.96
C ASN A 60 -10.09 4.44 -16.70
N LEU A 61 -8.86 4.92 -16.89
CA LEU A 61 -7.90 5.10 -15.80
C LEU A 61 -8.34 6.18 -14.80
N ALA A 62 -9.13 7.15 -15.23
CA ALA A 62 -9.64 8.19 -14.34
C ALA A 62 -10.55 7.62 -13.25
N SER A 63 -11.31 6.56 -13.55
CA SER A 63 -12.18 5.91 -12.56
C SER A 63 -11.44 5.12 -11.48
N VAL A 64 -10.16 4.84 -11.70
CA VAL A 64 -9.32 4.07 -10.77
C VAL A 64 -8.59 4.97 -9.78
N ILE A 65 -8.33 6.22 -10.15
CA ILE A 65 -7.69 7.20 -9.27
C ILE A 65 -8.58 7.46 -8.06
N GLY A 66 -7.99 7.42 -6.86
CA GLY A 66 -8.70 7.59 -5.58
C GLY A 66 -9.33 6.29 -5.04
N THR A 67 -9.35 5.20 -5.82
CA THR A 67 -9.87 3.93 -5.31
C THR A 67 -8.89 3.28 -4.33
N GLN A 68 -9.43 2.60 -3.34
CA GLN A 68 -8.64 1.83 -2.38
C GLN A 68 -8.28 0.47 -2.99
N VAL A 69 -7.02 0.08 -2.82
CA VAL A 69 -6.47 -1.20 -3.29
C VAL A 69 -5.81 -1.91 -2.12
N HIS A 70 -6.05 -3.21 -2.03
CA HIS A 70 -5.42 -4.10 -1.07
C HIS A 70 -4.50 -5.06 -1.82
N LEU A 71 -3.24 -5.11 -1.41
CA LEU A 71 -2.23 -6.02 -1.93
C LEU A 71 -1.98 -7.12 -0.89
N ALA A 72 -1.99 -8.36 -1.34
CA ALA A 72 -1.49 -9.48 -0.59
C ALA A 72 -0.20 -9.95 -1.26
N ILE A 73 0.92 -9.87 -0.54
CA ILE A 73 2.24 -10.26 -1.02
C ILE A 73 2.62 -11.52 -0.27
N GLU A 74 2.69 -12.62 -0.98
CA GLU A 74 3.20 -13.87 -0.43
C GLU A 74 4.73 -13.83 -0.40
N CYS A 75 5.31 -13.85 0.79
CA CYS A 75 6.73 -13.91 1.01
C CYS A 75 7.11 -15.37 1.25
N ASP A 76 7.83 -15.96 0.30
CA ASP A 76 8.37 -17.31 0.45
C ASP A 76 9.43 -17.31 1.56
N GLY A 77 9.21 -18.12 2.60
CA GLY A 77 10.21 -18.35 3.63
C GLY A 77 11.44 -19.05 3.06
N LYS A 78 12.58 -18.87 3.71
CA LYS A 78 13.76 -19.68 3.41
C LYS A 78 13.48 -21.12 3.84
N VAL A 79 13.83 -22.09 3.00
CA VAL A 79 13.94 -23.47 3.44
C VAL A 79 15.08 -23.52 4.44
N ASP A 80 14.76 -23.84 5.68
CA ASP A 80 15.79 -23.98 6.72
C ASP A 80 16.66 -25.18 6.35
N GLN A 81 17.83 -24.88 5.77
CA GLN A 81 18.87 -25.89 5.59
C GLN A 81 19.55 -26.05 6.94
N THR A 82 18.89 -26.69 7.90
CA THR A 82 19.55 -27.12 9.11
C THR A 82 20.69 -28.05 8.72
N PRO A 83 21.89 -27.92 9.34
CA PRO A 83 23.03 -28.78 9.04
C PRO A 83 22.85 -30.24 9.50
N PHE A 84 21.70 -30.58 10.08
CA PHE A 84 21.31 -31.97 10.33
C PHE A 84 20.76 -32.53 9.04
N GLY A 85 21.57 -33.39 8.41
CA GLY A 85 21.32 -33.97 7.10
C GLY A 85 19.90 -34.46 6.93
N VAL A 86 19.39 -34.26 5.71
CA VAL A 86 18.08 -34.72 5.22
C VAL A 86 17.79 -36.22 5.47
N ASP A 87 18.77 -37.01 5.87
CA ASP A 87 18.64 -38.43 6.18
C ASP A 87 17.89 -38.70 7.52
N ALA A 88 17.95 -37.78 8.48
CA ALA A 88 17.23 -37.92 9.75
C ALA A 88 15.71 -37.69 9.64
N LEU A 89 15.24 -37.06 8.57
CA LEU A 89 13.82 -36.77 8.33
C LEU A 89 13.11 -37.83 7.48
N ARG A 90 13.85 -38.82 6.95
CA ARG A 90 13.28 -39.88 6.13
C ARG A 90 12.53 -40.97 6.90
N GLU A 91 12.72 -41.01 8.23
CA GLU A 91 12.04 -42.02 9.08
C GLU A 91 10.71 -41.54 9.68
N VAL A 92 10.37 -40.24 9.58
CA VAL A 92 9.08 -39.71 10.06
C VAL A 92 8.33 -39.20 8.85
N GLY A 93 7.42 -40.03 8.35
CA GLY A 93 6.69 -39.82 7.13
C GLY A 93 6.13 -38.39 6.96
N GLU A 94 6.26 -37.89 5.73
CA GLU A 94 5.58 -36.70 5.18
C GLU A 94 5.61 -35.40 6.02
N LEU A 95 6.77 -34.96 6.45
CA LEU A 95 6.95 -33.56 6.81
C LEU A 95 7.57 -32.82 5.62
N LEU A 96 6.71 -32.13 4.87
CA LEU A 96 7.17 -31.09 3.94
C LEU A 96 8.11 -30.16 4.72
N PRO A 97 9.26 -29.76 4.14
CA PRO A 97 10.19 -28.85 4.83
C PRO A 97 9.41 -27.60 5.23
N ALA A 98 9.33 -27.36 6.53
CA ALA A 98 8.68 -26.18 7.05
C ALA A 98 9.42 -24.96 6.47
N ARG A 99 8.73 -24.14 5.67
CA ARG A 99 9.26 -22.88 5.20
C ARG A 99 9.26 -21.91 6.38
N VAL A 100 10.41 -21.77 7.03
CA VAL A 100 10.57 -20.84 8.14
C VAL A 100 10.54 -19.41 7.60
N GLY A 101 9.63 -18.59 8.13
CA GLY A 101 9.50 -17.19 7.74
C GLY A 101 8.60 -16.95 6.52
N ALA A 102 7.85 -17.95 6.04
CA ALA A 102 6.79 -17.70 5.06
C ALA A 102 5.65 -16.93 5.72
N PHE A 103 5.25 -15.82 5.12
CA PHE A 103 4.11 -15.02 5.59
C PHE A 103 3.49 -14.25 4.42
N THR A 104 2.22 -13.88 4.58
CA THR A 104 1.55 -12.99 3.66
C THR A 104 1.55 -11.58 4.23
N ARG A 105 2.11 -10.64 3.49
CA ARG A 105 2.08 -9.23 3.83
C ARG A 105 0.90 -8.56 3.15
N TYR A 106 0.09 -7.86 3.93
CA TYR A 106 -1.04 -7.09 3.43
C TYR A 106 -0.70 -5.60 3.43
N ILE A 107 -0.90 -4.94 2.31
CA ILE A 107 -0.71 -3.50 2.13
C ILE A 107 -1.99 -2.91 1.58
N SER A 108 -2.46 -1.85 2.24
CA SER A 108 -3.64 -1.11 1.77
C SER A 108 -3.22 0.30 1.39
N GLY A 109 -3.62 0.73 0.20
CA GLY A 109 -3.32 2.07 -0.31
C GLY A 109 -4.41 2.58 -1.23
N ILE A 110 -4.29 3.84 -1.63
CA ILE A 110 -5.12 4.44 -2.67
C ILE A 110 -4.31 4.60 -3.95
N VAL A 111 -4.98 4.46 -5.09
CA VAL A 111 -4.38 4.74 -6.39
C VAL A 111 -4.26 6.25 -6.55
N THR A 112 -3.05 6.77 -6.56
CA THR A 112 -2.77 8.21 -6.73
C THR A 112 -2.41 8.59 -8.15
N ARG A 113 -1.96 7.61 -8.95
CA ARG A 113 -1.64 7.77 -10.38
C ARG A 113 -1.96 6.49 -11.13
N ALA A 114 -2.54 6.64 -12.30
CA ALA A 114 -2.80 5.54 -13.22
C ALA A 114 -2.41 5.97 -14.64
N GLU A 115 -1.63 5.16 -15.33
CA GLU A 115 -1.16 5.45 -16.69
C GLU A 115 -1.13 4.20 -17.57
N HIS A 116 -1.35 4.38 -18.86
CA HIS A 116 -1.12 3.35 -19.86
C HIS A 116 0.36 3.43 -20.29
N SER A 117 1.14 2.40 -19.99
CA SER A 117 2.59 2.39 -20.23
C SER A 117 2.97 1.89 -21.62
N GLY A 118 2.01 1.35 -22.37
CA GLY A 118 2.25 0.84 -23.71
C GLY A 118 1.64 -0.54 -23.96
N VAL A 119 2.13 -1.19 -25.00
CA VAL A 119 1.67 -2.53 -25.42
C VAL A 119 2.88 -3.46 -25.52
N GLU A 120 2.76 -4.64 -24.95
CA GLU A 120 3.74 -5.72 -25.04
C GLU A 120 3.09 -6.92 -25.73
N GLY A 121 3.53 -7.20 -26.96
CA GLY A 121 2.89 -8.21 -27.79
C GLY A 121 1.41 -7.84 -28.04
N ARG A 122 0.49 -8.65 -27.49
CA ARG A 122 -0.98 -8.44 -27.60
C ARG A 122 -1.58 -7.84 -26.32
N SER A 123 -0.79 -7.62 -25.29
CA SER A 123 -1.26 -7.14 -23.98
C SER A 123 -1.00 -5.65 -23.78
N ALA A 124 -1.99 -4.92 -23.32
CA ALA A 124 -1.82 -3.56 -22.83
C ALA A 124 -1.17 -3.59 -21.44
N VAL A 125 -0.22 -2.67 -21.21
CA VAL A 125 0.49 -2.53 -19.94
C VAL A 125 0.05 -1.24 -19.26
N TYR A 126 -0.31 -1.35 -18.00
CA TYR A 126 -0.72 -0.23 -17.17
C TYR A 126 0.21 -0.11 -15.97
N ARG A 127 0.38 1.12 -15.50
CA ARG A 127 1.13 1.41 -14.28
C ARG A 127 0.23 2.15 -13.30
N LEU A 128 0.12 1.61 -12.07
CA LEU A 128 -0.59 2.25 -10.98
C LEU A 128 0.40 2.61 -9.89
N THR A 129 0.28 3.81 -9.34
CA THR A 129 1.03 4.22 -8.14
C THR A 129 0.08 4.21 -6.96
N LEU A 130 0.47 3.48 -5.91
CA LEU A 130 -0.27 3.36 -4.66
C LEU A 130 0.47 4.11 -3.56
N ARG A 131 -0.28 4.86 -2.76
CA ARG A 131 0.20 5.55 -1.56
C ARG A 131 -0.77 5.33 -0.41
N PRO A 132 -0.35 5.52 0.86
CA PRO A 132 -1.29 5.50 1.97
C PRO A 132 -2.28 6.65 1.82
N TRP A 133 -3.48 6.50 2.41
CA TRP A 133 -4.50 7.56 2.37
C TRP A 133 -4.00 8.89 2.96
N LEU A 134 -3.04 8.87 3.88
CA LEU A 134 -2.38 10.06 4.42
C LEU A 134 -1.78 10.97 3.33
N TRP A 135 -1.47 10.43 2.15
CA TRP A 135 -1.02 11.23 1.02
C TRP A 135 -2.06 12.30 0.61
N LEU A 136 -3.36 12.07 0.86
CA LEU A 136 -4.39 13.06 0.57
C LEU A 136 -4.18 14.36 1.34
N LEU A 137 -3.60 14.30 2.53
CA LEU A 137 -3.28 15.46 3.35
C LEU A 137 -2.28 16.40 2.67
N SER A 138 -1.46 15.90 1.75
CA SER A 138 -0.53 16.73 0.98
C SER A 138 -1.21 17.59 -0.08
N GLN A 139 -2.48 17.28 -0.40
CA GLN A 139 -3.24 17.96 -1.46
C GLN A 139 -3.98 19.21 -0.95
N THR A 140 -4.03 19.42 0.35
CA THR A 140 -4.70 20.57 0.99
C THR A 140 -3.72 21.40 1.78
N ARG A 141 -3.86 22.73 1.71
CA ARG A 141 -3.09 23.70 2.50
C ARG A 141 -4.05 24.56 3.27
N ASN A 142 -3.74 24.81 4.54
CA ASN A 142 -4.64 25.52 5.44
C ASN A 142 -3.92 26.57 6.28
N TYR A 143 -4.73 27.48 6.85
CA TYR A 143 -4.37 28.46 7.87
C TYR A 143 -5.31 28.24 9.05
N ARG A 144 -4.82 27.58 10.09
CA ARG A 144 -5.62 27.21 11.27
C ARG A 144 -4.87 27.56 12.54
N ILE A 145 -5.61 27.93 13.57
CA ILE A 145 -5.07 28.15 14.92
C ILE A 145 -5.82 27.19 15.83
N PHE A 146 -5.06 26.37 16.55
CA PHE A 146 -5.56 25.46 17.57
C PHE A 146 -5.12 25.99 18.93
N GLN A 147 -6.06 26.16 19.87
CA GLN A 147 -5.81 26.72 21.20
C GLN A 147 -6.21 25.72 22.28
N GLN A 148 -5.41 25.68 23.36
CA GLN A 148 -5.67 24.85 24.54
C GLN A 148 -5.96 23.40 24.20
N ARG A 149 -5.13 22.81 23.34
CA ARG A 149 -5.25 21.42 22.88
C ARG A 149 -3.93 20.67 22.97
N SER A 150 -4.03 19.35 23.17
CA SER A 150 -2.87 18.50 23.03
C SER A 150 -2.48 18.34 21.54
N PRO A 151 -1.24 17.95 21.24
CA PRO A 151 -0.84 17.59 19.87
C PRO A 151 -1.74 16.51 19.27
N ILE A 152 -2.14 15.52 20.07
CA ILE A 152 -3.02 14.42 19.64
C ILE A 152 -4.40 14.92 19.24
N ASP A 153 -4.99 15.81 20.05
CA ASP A 153 -6.30 16.40 19.75
C ASP A 153 -6.23 17.24 18.47
N THR A 154 -5.14 18.01 18.31
CA THR A 154 -4.90 18.83 17.14
C THR A 154 -4.77 17.97 15.86
N ILE A 155 -3.95 16.93 15.90
CA ILE A 155 -3.79 16.00 14.79
C ILE A 155 -5.13 15.29 14.51
N SER A 156 -5.82 14.83 15.55
CA SER A 156 -7.12 14.15 15.40
C SER A 156 -8.16 15.03 14.71
N GLU A 157 -8.19 16.33 15.02
CA GLU A 157 -9.11 17.28 14.36
C GLU A 157 -8.77 17.44 12.87
N VAL A 158 -7.48 17.51 12.52
CA VAL A 158 -7.07 17.57 11.12
C VAL A 158 -7.45 16.28 10.39
N LEU A 159 -7.15 15.13 10.97
CA LEU A 159 -7.44 13.82 10.37
C LEU A 159 -8.95 13.54 10.25
N ALA A 160 -9.77 14.07 11.16
CA ALA A 160 -11.23 13.89 11.12
C ALA A 160 -11.89 14.50 9.87
N THR A 161 -11.20 15.36 9.12
CA THR A 161 -11.70 15.90 7.85
C THR A 161 -11.63 14.89 6.71
N TYR A 162 -10.94 13.76 6.91
CA TYR A 162 -10.76 12.69 5.92
C TYR A 162 -11.60 11.47 6.31
N PRO A 163 -12.20 10.73 5.35
CA PRO A 163 -13.13 9.64 5.63
C PRO A 163 -12.39 8.33 5.99
N TYR A 164 -11.34 8.40 6.78
CA TYR A 164 -10.53 7.26 7.18
C TYR A 164 -10.44 7.14 8.69
N ARG A 165 -10.48 5.91 9.19
CA ARG A 165 -10.35 5.63 10.62
C ARG A 165 -8.90 5.69 11.05
N VAL A 166 -8.63 6.39 12.16
CA VAL A 166 -7.34 6.46 12.82
C VAL A 166 -7.42 5.74 14.15
N GLU A 167 -6.45 4.91 14.46
CA GLU A 167 -6.28 4.25 15.75
C GLU A 167 -5.00 4.75 16.40
N TRP A 168 -5.14 5.30 17.60
CA TRP A 168 -4.02 5.77 18.39
C TRP A 168 -3.49 4.65 19.30
N ARG A 169 -2.19 4.40 19.25
CA ARG A 169 -1.49 3.49 20.16
C ARG A 169 -0.39 4.26 20.86
N LEU A 170 -0.79 4.99 21.89
CA LEU A 170 0.08 5.89 22.62
C LEU A 170 0.60 5.22 23.89
N SER A 171 1.89 5.40 24.19
CA SER A 171 2.54 4.95 25.42
C SER A 171 2.66 6.05 26.46
N GLU A 172 2.47 7.31 26.04
CA GLU A 172 2.69 8.50 26.87
C GLU A 172 1.49 9.44 26.85
N SER A 173 1.46 10.38 27.76
CA SER A 173 0.51 11.50 27.79
C SER A 173 1.17 12.76 27.23
N TYR A 174 0.39 13.57 26.53
CA TYR A 174 0.88 14.78 25.86
C TYR A 174 0.32 16.02 26.51
N PRO A 175 1.12 17.08 26.70
CA PRO A 175 0.68 18.30 27.37
C PRO A 175 -0.34 19.06 26.51
N THR A 176 -1.21 19.78 27.18
CA THR A 176 -2.06 20.80 26.53
C THR A 176 -1.20 22.01 26.22
N LEU A 177 -1.23 22.47 24.98
CA LEU A 177 -0.48 23.61 24.48
C LEU A 177 -1.35 24.85 24.41
N ASP A 178 -0.77 26.01 24.67
CA ASP A 178 -1.51 27.28 24.61
C ASP A 178 -2.04 27.51 23.21
N TYR A 179 -1.22 27.32 22.19
CA TYR A 179 -1.63 27.39 20.80
C TYR A 179 -0.68 26.62 19.88
N GLN A 180 -1.23 26.17 18.76
CA GLN A 180 -0.49 25.64 17.61
C GLN A 180 -1.03 26.28 16.35
N VAL A 181 -0.15 26.54 15.40
CA VAL A 181 -0.51 27.23 14.16
C VAL A 181 -0.08 26.41 12.96
N GLN A 182 -1.03 26.16 12.08
CA GLN A 182 -0.78 25.73 10.72
C GLN A 182 -0.79 26.98 9.84
N TYR A 183 0.33 27.32 9.20
CA TYR A 183 0.46 28.56 8.44
C TYR A 183 0.91 28.28 7.00
N GLY A 184 -0.07 28.06 6.11
CA GLY A 184 0.16 27.87 4.68
C GLY A 184 0.90 26.56 4.32
N GLU A 185 1.13 25.69 5.28
CA GLU A 185 1.67 24.37 5.07
C GLU A 185 0.56 23.35 4.71
N SER A 186 0.92 22.22 4.11
CA SER A 186 -0.06 21.17 3.85
C SER A 186 -0.52 20.52 5.16
N ASP A 187 -1.71 19.91 5.14
CA ASP A 187 -2.17 19.14 6.31
C ASP A 187 -1.19 18.02 6.64
N LEU A 188 -0.52 17.45 5.64
CA LEU A 188 0.51 16.42 5.83
C LEU A 188 1.74 16.98 6.55
N ASP A 189 2.31 18.09 6.03
CA ASP A 189 3.51 18.70 6.62
C ASP A 189 3.24 19.14 8.06
N PHE A 190 2.05 19.69 8.33
CA PHE A 190 1.62 20.06 9.67
C PHE A 190 1.55 18.87 10.61
N VAL A 191 0.89 17.78 10.19
CA VAL A 191 0.78 16.54 10.98
C VAL A 191 2.14 15.92 11.22
N LEU A 192 2.97 15.76 10.18
CA LEU A 192 4.31 15.18 10.30
C LEU A 192 5.22 16.02 11.21
N ARG A 193 5.12 17.34 11.13
CA ARG A 193 5.87 18.25 12.01
C ARG A 193 5.50 18.04 13.48
N LEU A 194 4.20 17.95 13.79
CA LEU A 194 3.77 17.66 15.15
C LEU A 194 4.19 16.25 15.60
N CYS A 195 4.09 15.25 14.71
CA CYS A 195 4.56 13.91 15.03
C CYS A 195 6.06 13.91 15.37
N ALA A 196 6.87 14.59 14.57
CA ALA A 196 8.32 14.69 14.83
C ALA A 196 8.64 15.46 16.12
N GLU A 197 7.90 16.54 16.42
CA GLU A 197 8.11 17.37 17.62
C GLU A 197 7.78 16.61 18.91
N TYR A 198 6.78 15.73 18.87
CA TYR A 198 6.29 15.00 20.05
C TYR A 198 6.63 13.50 20.04
N GLY A 199 7.51 13.03 19.14
CA GLY A 199 7.96 11.65 19.09
C GLY A 199 6.87 10.64 18.69
N LEU A 200 5.88 11.06 17.90
CA LEU A 200 4.84 10.20 17.34
C LEU A 200 5.33 9.56 16.03
N ASN A 201 5.11 8.25 15.88
CA ASN A 201 5.47 7.47 14.69
C ASN A 201 4.27 6.66 14.18
#